data_1092ee9bad85b86280373e0d18bd3e9e
#
_entry.id   1092ee9bad85b86280373e0d18bd3e9e
#
_cell.length_a   1.000
_cell.length_b   1.000
_cell.length_c   1.000
_cell.angle_alpha   90.00
_cell.angle_beta   90.00
_cell.angle_gamma   90.00
#
_symmetry.space_group_name_H-M   'P 1'
#
loop_
_entity.id
_entity.type
_entity.pdbx_description
1 polymer ?
#
loop_
_entity_poly.entity_id
_entity_poly.type
_entity_poly.pdbx_seq_one_letter_code
_entity_poly.pdbx_strand_id
1 'polypeptide(L)'
;MTEPSIEIRRAGPEDRNDVVELCRTALGWGADDPNEAFFSWKHDDNAFGTSPIWVAESDGRMLGVRTFLRWRFRDSTGEVLNAVRAVDTATHPDAQGKGIFRKLTLGALPELREMGVHFVFNTPNAKSRPGYLKMGWGEVGTVPVAVRIAGPSGFKAIVGARTAASKWSEPCTLGLDPTDAFADEDDCRRLLARVERPAAIATDRDPAFLRWRYSFGPLAYRVMPVGDSITDGAVVFRLRTRGTAVEATIAELLVPTARSARAAVSTILRETSADFAIAGGGRELLGAGFVPAPRIGPMLTWKPIVRLGVPRRRDLALTMGDVELF
;
A
#
# COMPACT_ATOMS: atom_id res chain seq x y z
N MET A 1 36.40 26.79 -1.77
CA MET A 1 35.64 25.96 -0.81
C MET A 1 35.14 24.76 -1.58
N THR A 2 35.64 23.58 -1.27
CA THR A 2 35.13 22.32 -1.87
C THR A 2 33.68 22.13 -1.42
N GLU A 3 32.76 21.89 -2.35
CA GLU A 3 31.40 21.49 -1.96
C GLU A 3 31.49 20.26 -1.05
N PRO A 4 30.77 20.27 0.08
CA PRO A 4 30.79 19.15 1.01
C PRO A 4 30.31 17.87 0.28
N SER A 5 31.05 16.79 0.43
CA SER A 5 30.73 15.51 -0.23
C SER A 5 29.49 14.90 0.40
N ILE A 6 28.53 14.51 -0.42
CA ILE A 6 27.34 13.78 0.05
C ILE A 6 27.69 12.29 0.09
N GLU A 7 27.71 11.74 1.29
CA GLU A 7 27.89 10.32 1.56
C GLU A 7 26.55 9.59 1.56
N ILE A 8 26.53 8.37 1.03
CA ILE A 8 25.36 7.50 1.03
C ILE A 8 25.72 6.20 1.73
N ARG A 9 24.94 5.85 2.75
CA ARG A 9 25.14 4.64 3.53
C ARG A 9 23.82 4.00 3.94
N ARG A 10 23.89 2.79 4.43
CA ARG A 10 22.78 2.15 5.16
C ARG A 10 22.50 2.93 6.44
N ALA A 11 21.22 3.08 6.76
CA ALA A 11 20.81 3.58 8.05
C ALA A 11 20.97 2.49 9.12
N GLY A 12 21.47 2.92 10.27
CA GLY A 12 21.51 2.12 11.50
C GLY A 12 20.35 2.48 12.44
N PRO A 13 20.22 1.77 13.57
CA PRO A 13 19.22 2.11 14.60
C PRO A 13 19.35 3.53 15.15
N GLU A 14 20.56 4.06 15.20
CA GLU A 14 20.90 5.42 15.65
C GLU A 14 20.29 6.51 14.77
N ASP A 15 20.07 6.23 13.51
CA ASP A 15 19.52 7.20 12.53
C ASP A 15 18.00 7.38 12.64
N ARG A 16 17.33 6.56 13.45
CA ARG A 16 15.86 6.47 13.50
C ARG A 16 15.19 7.81 13.69
N ASN A 17 15.58 8.56 14.68
CA ASN A 17 14.97 9.84 15.00
C ASN A 17 15.13 10.84 13.85
N ASP A 18 16.31 10.91 13.25
CA ASP A 18 16.60 11.81 12.14
C ASP A 18 15.84 11.42 10.88
N VAL A 19 15.68 10.10 10.62
CA VAL A 19 14.89 9.59 9.51
C VAL A 19 13.42 9.97 9.65
N VAL A 20 12.81 9.77 10.82
CA VAL A 20 11.41 10.12 11.07
C VAL A 20 11.21 11.62 11.00
N GLU A 21 12.11 12.40 11.58
CA GLU A 21 12.04 13.88 11.55
C GLU A 21 12.20 14.42 10.12
N LEU A 22 13.09 13.85 9.32
CA LEU A 22 13.24 14.25 7.91
C LEU A 22 11.98 13.89 7.11
N CYS A 23 11.38 12.73 7.35
CA CYS A 23 10.10 12.35 6.74
C CYS A 23 8.99 13.31 7.15
N ARG A 24 8.88 13.65 8.43
CA ARG A 24 7.91 14.61 8.95
C ARG A 24 8.03 15.96 8.23
N THR A 25 9.22 16.49 8.16
CA THR A 25 9.49 17.81 7.58
C THR A 25 9.28 17.83 6.06
N ALA A 26 9.78 16.83 5.34
CA ALA A 26 9.81 16.84 3.88
C ALA A 26 8.58 16.21 3.22
N LEU A 27 7.87 15.31 3.91
CA LEU A 27 6.65 14.66 3.40
C LEU A 27 5.36 15.28 3.93
N GLY A 28 5.47 16.27 4.83
CA GLY A 28 4.31 16.96 5.39
C GLY A 28 3.49 16.07 6.34
N TRP A 29 4.15 15.21 7.11
CA TRP A 29 3.49 14.46 8.17
C TRP A 29 3.09 15.41 9.30
N GLY A 30 1.86 15.28 9.79
CA GLY A 30 1.35 16.13 10.85
C GLY A 30 2.18 16.01 12.13
N ALA A 31 2.33 17.12 12.88
CA ALA A 31 3.07 17.10 14.14
C ALA A 31 2.40 16.20 15.19
N ASP A 32 1.06 16.14 15.16
CA ASP A 32 0.25 15.36 16.08
C ASP A 32 -0.04 13.93 15.57
N ASP A 33 0.45 13.59 14.37
CA ASP A 33 0.32 12.24 13.82
C ASP A 33 1.21 11.26 14.63
N PRO A 34 0.81 10.00 14.77
CA PRO A 34 1.61 8.97 15.44
C PRO A 34 2.79 8.50 14.56
N ASN A 35 3.65 9.46 14.17
CA ASN A 35 4.66 9.26 13.12
C ASN A 35 5.65 8.14 13.44
N GLU A 36 6.15 8.09 14.69
CA GLU A 36 7.10 7.06 15.13
C GLU A 36 6.43 5.67 15.12
N ALA A 37 5.25 5.55 15.75
CA ALA A 37 4.52 4.30 15.78
C ALA A 37 4.12 3.82 14.37
N PHE A 38 3.76 4.77 13.49
CA PHE A 38 3.42 4.47 12.10
C PHE A 38 4.63 4.00 11.30
N PHE A 39 5.78 4.62 11.52
CA PHE A 39 7.03 4.22 10.88
C PHE A 39 7.46 2.84 11.37
N SER A 40 7.39 2.58 12.69
CA SER A 40 7.73 1.29 13.28
C SER A 40 6.84 0.16 12.75
N TRP A 41 5.51 0.34 12.83
CA TRP A 41 4.56 -0.62 12.26
C TRP A 41 4.87 -0.95 10.80
N LYS A 42 5.19 0.05 10.01
CA LYS A 42 5.39 -0.08 8.57
C LYS A 42 6.71 -0.73 8.21
N HIS A 43 7.79 -0.38 8.92
CA HIS A 43 9.15 -0.70 8.52
C HIS A 43 9.84 -1.74 9.41
N ASP A 44 9.52 -1.80 10.70
CA ASP A 44 10.16 -2.76 11.61
C ASP A 44 9.28 -3.98 11.81
N ASP A 45 7.98 -3.78 12.07
CA ASP A 45 7.03 -4.84 12.39
C ASP A 45 6.47 -5.57 11.15
N ASN A 46 6.94 -5.20 9.96
CA ASN A 46 6.48 -5.75 8.69
C ASN A 46 6.59 -7.27 8.64
N ALA A 47 5.50 -7.95 8.32
CA ALA A 47 5.43 -9.42 8.24
C ALA A 47 6.43 -10.05 7.25
N PHE A 48 6.90 -9.26 6.27
CA PHE A 48 7.91 -9.71 5.30
C PHE A 48 9.33 -9.32 5.70
N GLY A 49 9.53 -8.80 6.91
CA GLY A 49 10.80 -8.41 7.51
C GLY A 49 11.09 -6.91 7.45
N THR A 50 12.06 -6.49 8.25
CA THR A 50 12.47 -5.10 8.41
C THR A 50 12.88 -4.46 7.08
N SER A 51 12.38 -3.26 6.84
CA SER A 51 12.66 -2.49 5.61
C SER A 51 14.10 -2.01 5.57
N PRO A 52 14.84 -2.26 4.49
CA PRO A 52 16.15 -1.63 4.30
C PRO A 52 16.01 -0.14 4.02
N ILE A 53 16.86 0.68 4.67
CA ILE A 53 16.83 2.13 4.59
C ILE A 53 18.23 2.63 4.23
N TRP A 54 18.31 3.62 3.36
CA TRP A 54 19.53 4.35 3.02
C TRP A 54 19.36 5.83 3.35
N VAL A 55 20.43 6.42 3.83
CA VAL A 55 20.52 7.85 4.15
C VAL A 55 21.62 8.52 3.34
N ALA A 56 21.42 9.79 3.07
CA ALA A 56 22.42 10.67 2.50
C ALA A 56 22.78 11.73 3.54
N GLU A 57 24.03 11.88 3.85
CA GLU A 57 24.50 12.85 4.83
C GLU A 57 25.66 13.68 4.32
N SER A 58 25.88 14.84 4.92
CA SER A 58 27.04 15.69 4.74
C SER A 58 27.26 16.49 6.01
N ASP A 59 28.51 16.53 6.46
CA ASP A 59 28.93 17.25 7.68
C ASP A 59 28.07 16.90 8.93
N GLY A 60 27.74 15.60 9.08
CA GLY A 60 26.93 15.11 10.20
C GLY A 60 25.45 15.47 10.13
N ARG A 61 24.96 16.01 9.02
CA ARG A 61 23.55 16.35 8.80
C ARG A 61 22.91 15.41 7.81
N MET A 62 21.77 14.82 8.16
CA MET A 62 20.96 14.01 7.24
C MET A 62 20.30 14.90 6.19
N LEU A 63 20.59 14.65 4.93
CA LEU A 63 20.07 15.38 3.77
C LEU A 63 19.02 14.62 2.99
N GLY A 64 18.96 13.30 3.15
CA GLY A 64 18.01 12.48 2.42
C GLY A 64 17.83 11.11 3.02
N VAL A 65 16.64 10.55 2.83
CA VAL A 65 16.30 9.19 3.22
C VAL A 65 15.58 8.48 2.08
N ARG A 66 15.81 7.20 1.99
CA ARG A 66 15.14 6.28 1.08
C ARG A 66 14.80 4.99 1.79
N THR A 67 13.50 4.68 1.92
CA THR A 67 13.06 3.42 2.47
C THR A 67 12.56 2.47 1.38
N PHE A 68 12.77 1.19 1.59
CA PHE A 68 12.31 0.13 0.71
C PHE A 68 11.48 -0.86 1.53
N LEU A 69 10.17 -0.62 1.61
CA LEU A 69 9.23 -1.46 2.32
C LEU A 69 9.25 -2.87 1.74
N ARG A 70 9.58 -3.88 2.55
CA ARG A 70 9.59 -5.26 2.10
C ARG A 70 8.18 -5.71 1.72
N TRP A 71 8.11 -6.46 0.63
CA TRP A 71 6.88 -7.04 0.13
C TRP A 71 7.16 -8.41 -0.46
N ARG A 72 6.17 -9.27 -0.46
CA ARG A 72 6.30 -10.61 -1.03
C ARG A 72 5.12 -10.89 -1.93
N PHE A 73 5.43 -11.37 -3.11
CA PHE A 73 4.45 -11.82 -4.09
C PHE A 73 4.59 -13.31 -4.32
N ARG A 74 3.56 -13.88 -4.93
CA ARG A 74 3.57 -15.22 -5.48
C ARG A 74 3.07 -15.14 -6.91
N ASP A 75 3.74 -15.82 -7.82
CA ASP A 75 3.31 -15.88 -9.22
C ASP A 75 2.27 -17.00 -9.45
N SER A 76 1.82 -17.15 -10.69
CA SER A 76 0.84 -18.14 -11.09
C SER A 76 1.33 -19.60 -10.95
N THR A 77 2.64 -19.82 -10.85
CA THR A 77 3.24 -21.16 -10.62
C THR A 77 3.38 -21.47 -9.13
N GLY A 78 3.16 -20.49 -8.28
CA GLY A 78 3.36 -20.57 -6.84
C GLY A 78 4.76 -20.19 -6.39
N GLU A 79 5.64 -19.71 -7.29
CA GLU A 79 6.97 -19.20 -6.94
C GLU A 79 6.88 -17.92 -6.11
N VAL A 80 7.70 -17.84 -5.07
CA VAL A 80 7.79 -16.68 -4.20
C VAL A 80 8.72 -15.64 -4.80
N LEU A 81 8.23 -14.42 -4.96
CA LEU A 81 8.96 -13.28 -5.47
C LEU A 81 9.13 -12.23 -4.37
N ASN A 82 10.35 -12.13 -3.83
CA ASN A 82 10.69 -11.08 -2.87
C ASN A 82 10.77 -9.73 -3.59
N ALA A 83 10.08 -8.76 -3.08
CA ALA A 83 10.04 -7.42 -3.64
C ALA A 83 10.24 -6.36 -2.56
N VAL A 84 10.49 -5.16 -3.00
CA VAL A 84 10.41 -4.00 -2.13
C VAL A 84 9.57 -2.91 -2.80
N ARG A 85 8.83 -2.18 -1.98
CA ARG A 85 8.10 -1.00 -2.40
C ARG A 85 8.89 0.25 -2.05
N ALA A 86 9.15 1.07 -3.05
CA ALA A 86 9.82 2.34 -2.83
C ALA A 86 8.86 3.36 -2.21
N VAL A 87 9.02 3.65 -0.93
CA VAL A 87 8.16 4.54 -0.12
C VAL A 87 8.99 5.50 0.73
N ASP A 88 8.35 6.42 1.43
CA ASP A 88 8.93 7.33 2.42
C ASP A 88 10.31 7.86 2.00
N THR A 89 10.32 8.52 0.85
CA THR A 89 11.53 9.11 0.29
C THR A 89 11.49 10.60 0.52
N ALA A 90 12.42 11.09 1.31
CA ALA A 90 12.52 12.48 1.65
C ALA A 90 13.90 13.05 1.27
N THR A 91 13.91 14.30 0.89
CA THR A 91 15.14 15.08 0.69
C THR A 91 14.92 16.44 1.39
N HIS A 92 15.88 16.79 2.26
CA HIS A 92 15.83 18.04 3.00
C HIS A 92 15.63 19.22 2.02
N PRO A 93 14.76 20.20 2.31
CA PRO A 93 14.49 21.31 1.40
C PRO A 93 15.75 22.00 0.86
N ASP A 94 16.75 22.26 1.70
CA ASP A 94 18.01 22.92 1.32
C ASP A 94 18.93 22.05 0.44
N ALA A 95 18.63 20.76 0.32
CA ALA A 95 19.42 19.79 -0.43
C ALA A 95 18.72 19.28 -1.71
N GLN A 96 17.56 19.84 -2.02
CA GLN A 96 16.85 19.53 -3.26
C GLN A 96 17.65 19.97 -4.49
N GLY A 97 17.43 19.29 -5.62
CA GLY A 97 18.17 19.60 -6.86
C GLY A 97 19.58 18.99 -6.96
N LYS A 98 20.17 18.48 -5.87
CA LYS A 98 21.53 17.90 -5.84
C LYS A 98 21.60 16.41 -6.25
N GLY A 99 20.51 15.86 -6.76
CA GLY A 99 20.46 14.48 -7.25
C GLY A 99 20.41 13.40 -6.15
N ILE A 100 20.16 13.77 -4.89
CA ILE A 100 20.13 12.85 -3.72
C ILE A 100 19.12 11.73 -3.94
N PHE A 101 17.90 12.05 -4.38
CA PHE A 101 16.88 11.05 -4.70
C PHE A 101 17.39 9.96 -5.66
N ARG A 102 18.10 10.36 -6.71
CA ARG A 102 18.68 9.44 -7.69
C ARG A 102 19.80 8.61 -7.08
N LYS A 103 20.72 9.25 -6.36
CA LYS A 103 21.88 8.58 -5.75
C LYS A 103 21.41 7.52 -4.74
N LEU A 104 20.52 7.86 -3.82
CA LEU A 104 19.93 6.93 -2.85
C LEU A 104 19.21 5.75 -3.52
N THR A 105 18.40 6.06 -4.55
CA THR A 105 17.60 5.03 -5.21
C THR A 105 18.44 4.05 -6.01
N LEU A 106 19.39 4.53 -6.81
CA LEU A 106 20.21 3.66 -7.65
C LEU A 106 21.34 3.00 -6.84
N GLY A 107 21.90 3.69 -5.85
CA GLY A 107 22.94 3.14 -4.99
C GLY A 107 22.47 1.93 -4.16
N ALA A 108 21.21 1.87 -3.81
CA ALA A 108 20.64 0.76 -3.06
C ALA A 108 20.45 -0.54 -3.90
N LEU A 109 20.34 -0.45 -5.23
CA LEU A 109 19.95 -1.60 -6.05
C LEU A 109 20.94 -2.79 -5.98
N PRO A 110 22.26 -2.61 -5.93
CA PRO A 110 23.19 -3.74 -5.77
C PRO A 110 22.94 -4.52 -4.48
N GLU A 111 22.86 -3.85 -3.34
CA GLU A 111 22.63 -4.49 -2.05
C GLU A 111 21.23 -5.15 -1.99
N LEU A 112 20.20 -4.52 -2.55
CA LEU A 112 18.87 -5.14 -2.65
C LEU A 112 18.92 -6.46 -3.44
N ARG A 113 19.76 -6.54 -4.48
CA ARG A 113 19.98 -7.78 -5.23
C ARG A 113 20.65 -8.86 -4.37
N GLU A 114 21.65 -8.49 -3.60
CA GLU A 114 22.34 -9.40 -2.67
C GLU A 114 21.39 -9.90 -1.57
N MET A 115 20.41 -9.08 -1.17
CA MET A 115 19.35 -9.46 -0.25
C MET A 115 18.27 -10.38 -0.87
N GLY A 116 18.43 -10.79 -2.13
CA GLY A 116 17.46 -11.64 -2.83
C GLY A 116 16.19 -10.92 -3.30
N VAL A 117 16.22 -9.58 -3.43
CA VAL A 117 15.09 -8.82 -3.97
C VAL A 117 15.03 -8.99 -5.49
N HIS A 118 13.88 -9.38 -6.00
CA HIS A 118 13.67 -9.62 -7.43
C HIS A 118 13.33 -8.33 -8.18
N PHE A 119 12.57 -7.42 -7.55
CA PHE A 119 12.16 -6.15 -8.17
C PHE A 119 11.77 -5.09 -7.16
N VAL A 120 11.77 -3.85 -7.61
CA VAL A 120 11.16 -2.70 -6.90
C VAL A 120 9.88 -2.32 -7.62
N PHE A 121 8.80 -2.11 -6.87
CA PHE A 121 7.55 -1.56 -7.38
C PHE A 121 7.14 -0.32 -6.59
N ASN A 122 6.37 0.55 -7.20
CA ASN A 122 5.77 1.70 -6.51
C ASN A 122 4.68 2.36 -7.35
N THR A 123 3.89 3.19 -6.68
CA THR A 123 2.85 4.02 -7.31
C THR A 123 3.22 5.49 -7.14
N PRO A 124 4.15 6.01 -7.97
CA PRO A 124 4.65 7.37 -7.82
C PRO A 124 3.56 8.40 -8.16
N ASN A 125 3.61 9.54 -7.48
CA ASN A 125 2.80 10.68 -7.83
C ASN A 125 3.35 11.41 -9.08
N ALA A 126 2.63 12.42 -9.57
CA ALA A 126 3.02 13.16 -10.77
C ALA A 126 4.39 13.85 -10.66
N LYS A 127 4.82 14.23 -9.45
CA LYS A 127 6.12 14.88 -9.22
C LYS A 127 7.28 13.89 -9.26
N SER A 128 7.12 12.70 -8.70
CA SER A 128 8.21 11.70 -8.58
C SER A 128 8.31 10.76 -9.78
N ARG A 129 7.20 10.52 -10.50
CA ARG A 129 7.15 9.60 -11.65
C ARG A 129 8.23 9.87 -12.72
N PRO A 130 8.45 11.12 -13.21
CA PRO A 130 9.49 11.37 -14.20
C PRO A 130 10.89 10.98 -13.73
N GLY A 131 11.17 11.14 -12.43
CA GLY A 131 12.43 10.72 -11.82
C GLY A 131 12.63 9.21 -11.90
N TYR A 132 11.60 8.42 -11.55
CA TYR A 132 11.65 6.96 -11.65
C TYR A 132 11.89 6.49 -13.11
N LEU A 133 11.18 7.06 -14.08
CA LEU A 133 11.35 6.70 -15.48
C LEU A 133 12.78 7.00 -15.97
N LYS A 134 13.35 8.16 -15.59
CA LYS A 134 14.76 8.51 -15.89
C LYS A 134 15.77 7.56 -15.24
N MET A 135 15.41 6.88 -14.16
CA MET A 135 16.23 5.85 -13.51
C MET A 135 16.00 4.44 -14.08
N GLY A 136 15.19 4.31 -15.13
CA GLY A 136 14.94 3.05 -15.85
C GLY A 136 13.84 2.18 -15.22
N TRP A 137 12.89 2.77 -14.49
CA TRP A 137 11.62 2.11 -14.16
C TRP A 137 10.75 2.01 -15.40
N GLY A 138 10.11 0.85 -15.60
CA GLY A 138 9.07 0.67 -16.61
C GLY A 138 7.69 1.02 -16.05
N GLU A 139 6.79 1.52 -16.89
CA GLU A 139 5.38 1.70 -16.54
C GLU A 139 4.61 0.42 -16.81
N VAL A 140 3.92 -0.07 -15.79
CA VAL A 140 3.00 -1.22 -15.91
C VAL A 140 1.63 -0.75 -16.38
N GLY A 141 1.23 0.44 -15.94
CA GLY A 141 -0.06 1.05 -16.22
C GLY A 141 -0.84 1.40 -14.96
N THR A 142 -2.05 1.92 -15.13
CA THR A 142 -2.95 2.27 -14.02
C THR A 142 -3.47 1.00 -13.35
N VAL A 143 -3.33 0.91 -12.03
CA VAL A 143 -3.93 -0.17 -11.23
C VAL A 143 -5.44 -0.13 -11.41
N PRO A 144 -6.09 -1.25 -11.76
CA PRO A 144 -7.53 -1.28 -11.89
C PRO A 144 -8.23 -0.96 -10.57
N VAL A 145 -9.25 -0.13 -10.67
CA VAL A 145 -10.11 0.24 -9.55
C VAL A 145 -11.56 0.12 -9.98
N ALA A 146 -12.41 -0.35 -9.10
CA ALA A 146 -13.85 -0.39 -9.29
C ALA A 146 -14.55 0.33 -8.15
N VAL A 147 -15.72 0.90 -8.45
CA VAL A 147 -16.49 1.74 -7.52
C VAL A 147 -17.91 1.18 -7.39
N ARG A 148 -18.46 1.20 -6.18
CA ARG A 148 -19.86 0.90 -5.91
C ARG A 148 -20.51 2.06 -5.18
N ILE A 149 -21.53 2.65 -5.76
CA ILE A 149 -22.26 3.80 -5.24
C ILE A 149 -23.33 3.33 -4.27
N ALA A 150 -23.51 4.01 -3.13
CA ALA A 150 -24.52 3.68 -2.14
C ALA A 150 -25.96 4.05 -2.63
N GLY A 151 -26.07 5.12 -3.41
CA GLY A 151 -27.34 5.61 -3.91
C GLY A 151 -27.16 6.86 -4.79
N PRO A 152 -28.26 7.54 -5.18
CA PRO A 152 -28.17 8.72 -6.08
C PRO A 152 -27.32 9.88 -5.52
N SER A 153 -27.28 10.07 -4.19
CA SER A 153 -26.41 11.05 -3.51
C SER A 153 -24.94 10.73 -3.69
N GLY A 154 -24.56 9.44 -3.63
CA GLY A 154 -23.19 8.99 -3.82
C GLY A 154 -22.61 9.32 -5.20
N PHE A 155 -23.44 9.41 -6.23
CA PHE A 155 -22.98 9.85 -7.55
C PHE A 155 -22.48 11.31 -7.53
N LYS A 156 -23.20 12.21 -6.87
CA LYS A 156 -22.77 13.61 -6.69
C LYS A 156 -21.49 13.68 -5.85
N ALA A 157 -21.40 12.86 -4.81
CA ALA A 157 -20.25 12.78 -3.94
C ALA A 157 -18.97 12.36 -4.71
N ILE A 158 -19.04 11.33 -5.57
CA ILE A 158 -17.91 10.90 -6.42
C ILE A 158 -17.48 11.99 -7.40
N VAL A 159 -18.42 12.67 -8.04
CA VAL A 159 -18.09 13.75 -8.99
C VAL A 159 -17.39 14.92 -8.28
N GLY A 160 -17.76 15.19 -7.03
CA GLY A 160 -17.12 16.19 -6.15
C GLY A 160 -15.81 15.75 -5.53
N ALA A 161 -15.56 14.45 -5.44
CA ALA A 161 -14.41 13.86 -4.74
C ALA A 161 -13.09 13.90 -5.56
N ARG A 162 -12.68 15.10 -6.00
CA ARG A 162 -11.47 15.31 -6.80
C ARG A 162 -10.19 15.41 -5.98
N THR A 163 -10.29 15.42 -4.65
CA THR A 163 -9.17 15.47 -3.71
C THR A 163 -8.68 14.06 -3.37
N ALA A 164 -7.45 13.95 -2.85
CA ALA A 164 -6.99 12.71 -2.24
C ALA A 164 -7.85 12.39 -1.00
N ALA A 165 -8.06 11.10 -0.72
CA ALA A 165 -8.70 10.71 0.52
C ALA A 165 -7.76 10.99 1.71
N SER A 166 -8.36 11.22 2.89
CA SER A 166 -7.62 11.41 4.14
C SER A 166 -6.63 10.26 4.38
N LYS A 167 -5.48 10.55 4.99
CA LYS A 167 -4.51 9.54 5.41
C LYS A 167 -5.11 8.65 6.48
N TRP A 168 -5.64 9.25 7.53
CA TRP A 168 -6.26 8.58 8.66
C TRP A 168 -7.71 8.23 8.36
N SER A 169 -8.21 7.23 9.06
CA SER A 169 -9.58 6.77 8.90
C SER A 169 -10.55 7.50 9.81
N GLU A 170 -11.80 7.56 9.39
CA GLU A 170 -12.90 7.87 10.27
C GLU A 170 -13.18 6.68 11.21
N PRO A 171 -13.56 6.91 12.47
CA PRO A 171 -13.90 5.85 13.41
C PRO A 171 -15.07 4.99 12.88
N CYS A 172 -14.96 3.68 13.05
CA CYS A 172 -16.01 2.74 12.67
C CYS A 172 -16.02 1.54 13.63
N THR A 173 -17.22 1.15 14.07
CA THR A 173 -17.44 -0.01 14.95
C THR A 173 -18.08 -1.18 14.23
N LEU A 174 -18.47 -1.02 12.96
CA LEU A 174 -19.09 -2.08 12.17
C LEU A 174 -18.10 -3.21 11.88
N GLY A 175 -18.52 -4.45 12.07
CA GLY A 175 -17.67 -5.63 11.88
C GLY A 175 -16.70 -5.85 13.05
N LEU A 176 -15.72 -6.71 12.84
CA LEU A 176 -14.74 -7.11 13.86
C LEU A 176 -13.50 -6.20 13.81
N ASP A 177 -12.81 -6.09 14.93
CA ASP A 177 -11.45 -5.56 14.94
C ASP A 177 -10.52 -6.54 14.22
N PRO A 178 -9.59 -6.07 13.38
CA PRO A 178 -8.67 -6.96 12.68
C PRO A 178 -7.78 -7.79 13.61
N THR A 179 -7.44 -7.25 14.80
CA THR A 179 -6.64 -7.98 15.79
C THR A 179 -7.41 -9.20 16.29
N ASP A 180 -8.71 -9.05 16.55
CA ASP A 180 -9.58 -10.15 16.99
C ASP A 180 -9.91 -11.09 15.82
N ALA A 181 -10.27 -10.53 14.66
CA ALA A 181 -10.65 -11.30 13.49
C ALA A 181 -9.54 -12.22 12.97
N PHE A 182 -8.29 -11.78 13.06
CA PHE A 182 -7.13 -12.52 12.58
C PHE A 182 -6.26 -13.10 13.71
N ALA A 183 -6.79 -13.21 14.93
CA ALA A 183 -6.08 -13.78 16.08
C ALA A 183 -5.77 -15.27 15.86
N ASP A 184 -6.77 -16.04 15.42
CA ASP A 184 -6.62 -17.47 15.17
C ASP A 184 -5.95 -17.72 13.82
N GLU A 185 -4.78 -18.35 13.86
CA GLU A 185 -3.98 -18.60 12.65
C GLU A 185 -4.60 -19.67 11.75
N ASP A 186 -5.28 -20.66 12.32
CA ASP A 186 -5.94 -21.71 11.57
C ASP A 186 -7.20 -21.20 10.87
N ASP A 187 -7.95 -20.28 11.49
CA ASP A 187 -9.06 -19.60 10.84
C ASP A 187 -8.56 -18.74 9.68
N CYS A 188 -7.46 -18.01 9.86
CA CYS A 188 -6.83 -17.28 8.76
C CYS A 188 -6.39 -18.19 7.62
N ARG A 189 -5.78 -19.34 7.92
CA ARG A 189 -5.40 -20.34 6.88
C ARG A 189 -6.62 -20.88 6.15
N ARG A 190 -7.70 -21.21 6.88
CA ARG A 190 -8.96 -21.68 6.29
C ARG A 190 -9.59 -20.61 5.38
N LEU A 191 -9.62 -19.36 5.84
CA LEU A 191 -10.05 -18.22 5.04
C LEU A 191 -9.26 -18.11 3.73
N LEU A 192 -7.93 -18.05 3.83
CA LEU A 192 -7.06 -17.88 2.67
C LEU A 192 -7.10 -19.08 1.70
N ALA A 193 -7.35 -20.30 2.20
CA ALA A 193 -7.50 -21.49 1.37
C ALA A 193 -8.78 -21.46 0.51
N ARG A 194 -9.80 -20.70 0.91
CA ARG A 194 -11.05 -20.53 0.14
C ARG A 194 -10.98 -19.46 -0.94
N VAL A 195 -10.01 -18.54 -0.82
CA VAL A 195 -9.82 -17.48 -1.82
C VAL A 195 -9.19 -18.08 -3.07
N GLU A 196 -9.86 -17.93 -4.20
CA GLU A 196 -9.30 -18.37 -5.48
C GLU A 196 -7.99 -17.61 -5.76
N ARG A 197 -6.92 -18.38 -5.98
CA ARG A 197 -5.63 -17.76 -6.35
C ARG A 197 -5.73 -17.27 -7.79
N PRO A 198 -5.49 -15.98 -8.01
CA PRO A 198 -5.49 -15.48 -9.37
C PRO A 198 -4.34 -16.11 -10.17
N ALA A 199 -4.58 -16.41 -11.45
CA ALA A 199 -3.55 -16.82 -12.40
C ALA A 199 -2.65 -15.60 -12.79
N ALA A 200 -2.08 -14.94 -11.77
CA ALA A 200 -1.36 -13.68 -11.87
C ALA A 200 -0.38 -13.55 -10.71
N ILE A 201 0.50 -12.55 -10.78
CA ILE A 201 1.35 -12.15 -9.66
C ILE A 201 0.48 -11.42 -8.63
N ALA A 202 0.36 -11.96 -7.44
CA ALA A 202 -0.43 -11.42 -6.35
C ALA A 202 0.39 -11.39 -5.05
N THR A 203 0.03 -10.52 -4.11
CA THR A 203 0.66 -10.53 -2.78
C THR A 203 0.51 -11.88 -2.12
N ASP A 204 1.61 -12.40 -1.60
CA ASP A 204 1.67 -13.68 -0.87
C ASP A 204 1.09 -13.49 0.53
N ARG A 205 -0.24 -13.50 0.62
CA ARG A 205 -0.98 -13.34 1.87
C ARG A 205 -0.86 -14.58 2.73
N ASP A 206 -0.47 -14.39 3.96
CA ASP A 206 -0.47 -15.37 5.03
C ASP A 206 -1.10 -14.78 6.31
N PRO A 207 -1.32 -15.55 7.37
CA PRO A 207 -1.89 -15.05 8.61
C PRO A 207 -1.07 -13.90 9.23
N ALA A 208 0.25 -13.94 9.13
CA ALA A 208 1.13 -12.89 9.65
C ALA A 208 0.93 -11.58 8.88
N PHE A 209 0.79 -11.64 7.56
CA PHE A 209 0.48 -10.49 6.73
C PHE A 209 -0.86 -9.87 7.11
N LEU A 210 -1.93 -10.66 7.29
CA LEU A 210 -3.25 -10.13 7.64
C LEU A 210 -3.21 -9.40 8.98
N ARG A 211 -2.58 -10.00 9.99
CA ARG A 211 -2.40 -9.39 11.31
C ARG A 211 -1.61 -8.08 11.22
N TRP A 212 -0.43 -8.11 10.62
CA TRP A 212 0.40 -6.92 10.48
C TRP A 212 -0.31 -5.82 9.69
N ARG A 213 -0.80 -6.16 8.50
CA ARG A 213 -1.25 -5.15 7.52
C ARG A 213 -2.45 -4.35 8.00
N TYR A 214 -3.31 -4.94 8.81
CA TYR A 214 -4.60 -4.36 9.17
C TYR A 214 -4.72 -3.98 10.64
N SER A 215 -3.73 -4.25 11.50
CA SER A 215 -3.80 -4.02 12.96
C SER A 215 -3.39 -2.63 13.42
N PHE A 216 -2.85 -1.76 12.57
CA PHE A 216 -2.44 -0.42 13.01
C PHE A 216 -3.65 0.45 13.34
N GLY A 217 -3.87 0.70 14.65
CA GLY A 217 -5.06 1.35 15.20
C GLY A 217 -5.51 2.64 14.47
N PRO A 218 -4.61 3.62 14.19
CA PRO A 218 -5.00 4.87 13.51
C PRO A 218 -5.52 4.70 12.08
N LEU A 219 -5.27 3.55 11.43
CA LEU A 219 -5.85 3.22 10.13
C LEU A 219 -7.26 2.63 10.26
N ALA A 220 -7.70 2.30 11.47
CA ALA A 220 -9.05 1.85 11.84
C ALA A 220 -9.71 0.92 10.82
N TYR A 221 -8.95 -0.09 10.34
CA TYR A 221 -9.52 -1.14 9.51
C TYR A 221 -10.56 -1.95 10.27
N ARG A 222 -11.56 -2.45 9.56
CA ARG A 222 -12.57 -3.35 10.07
C ARG A 222 -12.69 -4.57 9.18
N VAL A 223 -13.11 -5.68 9.76
CA VAL A 223 -13.33 -6.96 9.07
C VAL A 223 -14.82 -7.29 9.14
N MET A 224 -15.48 -7.33 7.99
CA MET A 224 -16.85 -7.77 7.87
C MET A 224 -16.86 -9.24 7.42
N PRO A 225 -17.29 -10.18 8.27
CA PRO A 225 -17.45 -11.57 7.87
C PRO A 225 -18.48 -11.72 6.73
N VAL A 226 -18.24 -12.71 5.87
CA VAL A 226 -19.19 -13.13 4.84
C VAL A 226 -19.72 -14.50 5.24
N GLY A 227 -20.93 -14.56 5.80
CA GLY A 227 -21.46 -15.74 6.47
C GLY A 227 -21.34 -15.63 8.00
N ASP A 228 -21.23 -16.75 8.68
CA ASP A 228 -21.27 -16.82 10.14
C ASP A 228 -19.88 -16.53 10.78
N SER A 229 -18.82 -16.75 10.02
CA SER A 229 -17.44 -16.52 10.49
C SER A 229 -16.54 -16.02 9.37
N ILE A 230 -15.32 -15.55 9.74
CA ILE A 230 -14.30 -15.17 8.76
C ILE A 230 -13.87 -16.34 7.87
N THR A 231 -14.03 -17.59 8.32
CA THR A 231 -13.66 -18.78 7.55
C THR A 231 -14.54 -18.99 6.31
N ASP A 232 -15.72 -18.35 6.25
CA ASP A 232 -16.61 -18.37 5.09
C ASP A 232 -16.24 -17.30 4.06
N GLY A 233 -15.54 -16.27 4.52
CA GLY A 233 -15.05 -15.14 3.76
C GLY A 233 -15.00 -13.86 4.60
N ALA A 234 -14.23 -12.89 4.15
CA ALA A 234 -14.11 -11.61 4.84
C ALA A 234 -13.94 -10.45 3.85
N VAL A 235 -14.50 -9.31 4.20
CA VAL A 235 -14.26 -8.02 3.55
C VAL A 235 -13.50 -7.13 4.53
N VAL A 236 -12.26 -6.77 4.20
CA VAL A 236 -11.47 -5.82 4.99
C VAL A 236 -11.69 -4.42 4.43
N PHE A 237 -12.09 -3.49 5.27
CA PHE A 237 -12.39 -2.13 4.84
C PHE A 237 -12.00 -1.09 5.88
N ARG A 238 -11.96 0.16 5.46
CA ARG A 238 -11.88 1.33 6.34
C ARG A 238 -12.68 2.50 5.75
N LEU A 239 -13.03 3.47 6.58
CA LEU A 239 -13.72 4.67 6.14
C LEU A 239 -12.74 5.84 6.04
N ARG A 240 -12.88 6.65 5.02
CA ARG A 240 -12.06 7.85 4.82
C ARG A 240 -12.90 9.02 4.32
N THR A 241 -12.52 10.22 4.70
CA THR A 241 -13.06 11.43 4.10
C THR A 241 -12.34 11.74 2.78
N ARG A 242 -13.11 12.05 1.75
CA ARG A 242 -12.60 12.55 0.47
C ARG A 242 -13.37 13.81 0.06
N GLY A 243 -12.83 14.98 0.36
CA GLY A 243 -13.59 16.22 0.27
C GLY A 243 -14.74 16.20 1.29
N THR A 244 -15.99 16.26 0.80
CA THR A 244 -17.20 16.14 1.64
C THR A 244 -17.78 14.73 1.65
N ALA A 245 -17.21 13.80 0.89
CA ALA A 245 -17.72 12.44 0.77
C ALA A 245 -17.07 11.48 1.77
N VAL A 246 -17.84 10.50 2.24
CA VAL A 246 -17.35 9.35 3.00
C VAL A 246 -17.12 8.19 2.06
N GLU A 247 -15.87 7.78 1.94
CA GLU A 247 -15.41 6.64 1.12
C GLU A 247 -15.21 5.41 1.98
N ALA A 248 -15.85 4.28 1.64
CA ALA A 248 -15.47 2.97 2.14
C ALA A 248 -14.38 2.37 1.24
N THR A 249 -13.14 2.40 1.69
CA THR A 249 -12.04 1.73 0.99
C THR A 249 -12.03 0.25 1.33
N ILE A 250 -12.36 -0.59 0.36
CA ILE A 250 -12.28 -2.04 0.49
C ILE A 250 -10.85 -2.47 0.20
N ALA A 251 -10.12 -2.75 1.27
CA ALA A 251 -8.72 -3.15 1.18
C ALA A 251 -8.60 -4.58 0.63
N GLU A 252 -9.44 -5.50 1.10
CA GLU A 252 -9.46 -6.89 0.66
C GLU A 252 -10.88 -7.42 0.48
N LEU A 253 -11.02 -8.30 -0.51
CA LEU A 253 -12.16 -9.17 -0.70
C LEU A 253 -11.68 -10.62 -0.60
N LEU A 254 -11.56 -11.12 0.62
CA LEU A 254 -11.11 -12.49 0.91
C LEU A 254 -12.32 -13.42 0.87
N VAL A 255 -12.78 -13.71 -0.33
CA VAL A 255 -14.02 -14.47 -0.57
C VAL A 255 -13.85 -15.50 -1.71
N PRO A 256 -14.59 -16.61 -1.70
CA PRO A 256 -14.54 -17.59 -2.79
C PRO A 256 -14.91 -17.00 -4.15
N THR A 257 -15.88 -16.09 -4.18
CA THR A 257 -16.30 -15.36 -5.39
C THR A 257 -16.66 -13.93 -5.04
N ALA A 258 -16.48 -12.99 -5.95
CA ALA A 258 -16.87 -11.59 -5.74
C ALA A 258 -18.37 -11.46 -5.37
N ARG A 259 -19.23 -12.36 -5.91
CA ARG A 259 -20.67 -12.37 -5.59
C ARG A 259 -20.93 -12.62 -4.10
N SER A 260 -20.12 -13.43 -3.44
CA SER A 260 -20.25 -13.72 -2.00
C SER A 260 -20.11 -12.48 -1.13
N ALA A 261 -19.27 -11.50 -1.53
CA ALA A 261 -19.08 -10.26 -0.82
C ALA A 261 -20.22 -9.24 -1.00
N ARG A 262 -21.19 -9.47 -1.90
CA ARG A 262 -22.19 -8.46 -2.29
C ARG A 262 -23.03 -7.97 -1.11
N ALA A 263 -23.47 -8.89 -0.27
CA ALA A 263 -24.28 -8.57 0.93
C ALA A 263 -23.46 -7.78 1.95
N ALA A 264 -22.24 -8.25 2.26
CA ALA A 264 -21.34 -7.58 3.20
C ALA A 264 -21.03 -6.14 2.76
N VAL A 265 -20.68 -5.93 1.47
CA VAL A 265 -20.44 -4.58 0.94
C VAL A 265 -21.72 -3.71 0.98
N SER A 266 -22.92 -4.31 0.74
CA SER A 266 -24.19 -3.56 0.89
C SER A 266 -24.42 -3.13 2.34
N THR A 267 -24.12 -3.99 3.31
CA THR A 267 -24.21 -3.69 4.74
C THR A 267 -23.22 -2.60 5.11
N ILE A 268 -21.96 -2.69 4.67
CA ILE A 268 -20.96 -1.63 4.91
C ILE A 268 -21.49 -0.28 4.44
N LEU A 269 -21.93 -0.16 3.18
CA LEU A 269 -22.43 1.11 2.64
C LEU A 269 -23.63 1.65 3.41
N ARG A 270 -24.57 0.79 3.81
CA ARG A 270 -25.80 1.21 4.51
C ARG A 270 -25.52 1.61 5.95
N GLU A 271 -24.79 0.78 6.70
CA GLU A 271 -24.60 0.99 8.15
C GLU A 271 -23.56 2.06 8.48
N THR A 272 -22.62 2.31 7.56
CA THR A 272 -21.60 3.36 7.75
C THR A 272 -21.98 4.69 7.10
N SER A 273 -23.12 4.73 6.41
CA SER A 273 -23.52 5.92 5.61
C SER A 273 -22.47 6.38 4.62
N ALA A 274 -21.59 5.47 4.18
CA ALA A 274 -20.60 5.80 3.15
C ALA A 274 -21.29 6.09 1.81
N ASP A 275 -20.87 7.17 1.15
CA ASP A 275 -21.42 7.59 -0.14
C ASP A 275 -21.11 6.59 -1.25
N PHE A 276 -19.94 5.98 -1.18
CA PHE A 276 -19.47 4.97 -2.13
C PHE A 276 -18.39 4.07 -1.53
N ALA A 277 -18.20 2.91 -2.14
CA ALA A 277 -17.07 2.05 -1.88
C ALA A 277 -16.12 2.01 -3.08
N ILE A 278 -14.81 1.89 -2.80
CA ILE A 278 -13.75 1.71 -3.79
C ILE A 278 -12.99 0.42 -3.50
N ALA A 279 -12.69 -0.36 -4.53
CA ALA A 279 -11.92 -1.61 -4.42
C ALA A 279 -10.88 -1.71 -5.53
N GLY A 280 -9.76 -2.37 -5.26
CA GLY A 280 -8.78 -2.76 -6.28
C GLY A 280 -9.32 -3.91 -7.10
N GLY A 281 -9.30 -3.79 -8.42
CA GLY A 281 -9.83 -4.78 -9.34
C GLY A 281 -10.65 -4.17 -10.48
N GLY A 282 -11.16 -5.03 -11.35
CA GLY A 282 -11.89 -4.63 -12.55
C GLY A 282 -13.24 -5.36 -12.70
N ARG A 283 -13.44 -5.98 -13.86
CA ARG A 283 -14.72 -6.66 -14.20
C ARG A 283 -15.05 -7.85 -13.30
N GLU A 284 -14.05 -8.49 -12.73
CA GLU A 284 -14.21 -9.57 -11.76
C GLU A 284 -15.03 -9.15 -10.53
N LEU A 285 -15.05 -7.86 -10.20
CA LEU A 285 -15.79 -7.30 -9.06
C LEU A 285 -17.27 -6.97 -9.36
N LEU A 286 -17.74 -7.17 -10.59
CA LEU A 286 -19.15 -6.94 -10.96
C LEU A 286 -20.11 -7.76 -10.09
N GLY A 287 -19.73 -9.00 -9.73
CA GLY A 287 -20.51 -9.86 -8.84
C GLY A 287 -20.78 -9.21 -7.48
N ALA A 288 -19.83 -8.48 -6.93
CA ALA A 288 -19.96 -7.71 -5.68
C ALA A 288 -20.71 -6.37 -5.85
N GLY A 289 -21.10 -6.02 -7.07
CA GLY A 289 -21.84 -4.79 -7.38
C GLY A 289 -20.95 -3.59 -7.67
N PHE A 290 -19.65 -3.79 -7.87
CA PHE A 290 -18.74 -2.73 -8.29
C PHE A 290 -18.76 -2.55 -9.81
N VAL A 291 -18.56 -1.34 -10.25
CA VAL A 291 -18.42 -0.98 -11.66
C VAL A 291 -16.97 -0.51 -11.89
N PRO A 292 -16.27 -1.05 -12.89
CA PRO A 292 -14.91 -0.61 -13.22
C PRO A 292 -14.84 0.90 -13.45
N ALA A 293 -13.88 1.55 -12.82
CA ALA A 293 -13.62 2.96 -12.92
C ALA A 293 -12.22 3.19 -13.56
N PRO A 294 -12.11 3.12 -14.89
CA PRO A 294 -10.82 3.23 -15.56
C PRO A 294 -10.21 4.62 -15.31
N ARG A 295 -8.92 4.67 -15.16
CA ARG A 295 -8.09 5.88 -14.94
C ARG A 295 -8.16 6.51 -13.54
N ILE A 296 -8.91 5.94 -12.58
CA ILE A 296 -8.97 6.46 -11.21
C ILE A 296 -7.81 5.93 -10.36
N GLY A 297 -7.35 4.72 -10.61
CA GLY A 297 -6.28 4.08 -9.85
C GLY A 297 -4.91 4.73 -10.03
N PRO A 298 -3.96 4.46 -9.13
CA PRO A 298 -2.60 4.98 -9.22
C PRO A 298 -1.84 4.35 -10.39
N MET A 299 -0.86 5.09 -10.94
CA MET A 299 0.07 4.55 -11.92
C MET A 299 1.08 3.64 -11.22
N LEU A 300 1.20 2.40 -11.67
CA LEU A 300 2.18 1.45 -11.18
C LEU A 300 3.45 1.52 -12.03
N THR A 301 4.59 1.58 -11.36
CA THR A 301 5.91 1.47 -11.97
C THR A 301 6.70 0.32 -11.37
N TRP A 302 7.64 -0.21 -12.16
CA TRP A 302 8.34 -1.45 -11.86
C TRP A 302 9.80 -1.38 -12.30
N LYS A 303 10.69 -1.85 -11.45
CA LYS A 303 12.12 -1.97 -11.76
C LYS A 303 12.59 -3.40 -11.46
N PRO A 304 12.83 -4.23 -12.46
CA PRO A 304 13.49 -5.51 -12.25
C PRO A 304 14.90 -5.31 -11.69
N ILE A 305 15.27 -6.11 -10.68
CA ILE A 305 16.63 -6.20 -10.13
C ILE A 305 17.33 -7.47 -10.68
N VAL A 306 16.56 -8.54 -10.83
CA VAL A 306 17.00 -9.77 -11.51
C VAL A 306 16.46 -9.81 -12.94
N ARG A 307 16.79 -10.85 -13.72
CA ARG A 307 16.28 -11.00 -15.09
C ARG A 307 14.78 -11.35 -15.14
N LEU A 308 13.97 -10.43 -14.67
CA LEU A 308 12.51 -10.45 -14.81
C LEU A 308 12.12 -9.31 -15.75
N GLY A 309 11.18 -9.56 -16.65
CA GLY A 309 10.58 -8.49 -17.45
C GLY A 309 9.70 -7.56 -16.60
N VAL A 310 9.34 -6.40 -17.16
CA VAL A 310 8.25 -5.59 -16.60
C VAL A 310 6.94 -6.31 -16.92
N PRO A 311 6.13 -6.67 -15.91
CA PRO A 311 4.88 -7.40 -16.15
C PRO A 311 3.88 -6.52 -16.89
N ARG A 312 2.96 -7.14 -17.62
CA ARG A 312 1.79 -6.41 -18.12
C ARG A 312 0.77 -6.26 -17.01
N ARG A 313 -0.02 -5.22 -17.06
CA ARG A 313 -1.06 -4.96 -16.05
C ARG A 313 -1.96 -6.17 -15.78
N ARG A 314 -2.30 -6.95 -16.81
CA ARG A 314 -3.15 -8.16 -16.68
C ARG A 314 -2.46 -9.33 -15.97
N ASP A 315 -1.15 -9.27 -15.84
CA ASP A 315 -0.35 -10.30 -15.17
C ASP A 315 -0.26 -10.04 -13.65
N LEU A 316 -0.95 -9.00 -13.15
CA LEU A 316 -0.97 -8.58 -11.76
C LEU A 316 -2.40 -8.58 -11.19
N ALA A 317 -2.56 -9.14 -9.99
CA ALA A 317 -3.78 -9.07 -9.20
C ALA A 317 -3.50 -8.31 -7.89
N LEU A 318 -3.69 -7.00 -7.93
CA LEU A 318 -3.45 -6.10 -6.80
C LEU A 318 -4.78 -5.62 -6.21
N THR A 319 -4.86 -5.58 -4.89
CA THR A 319 -5.97 -5.02 -4.12
C THR A 319 -5.66 -3.58 -3.68
N MET A 320 -6.62 -2.91 -3.04
CA MET A 320 -6.34 -1.63 -2.39
C MET A 320 -5.36 -1.80 -1.23
N GLY A 321 -5.40 -2.94 -0.52
CA GLY A 321 -4.44 -3.28 0.53
C GLY A 321 -2.98 -3.32 0.06
N ASP A 322 -2.75 -3.62 -1.22
CA ASP A 322 -1.41 -3.68 -1.81
C ASP A 322 -0.90 -2.31 -2.28
N VAL A 323 -1.80 -1.42 -2.71
CA VAL A 323 -1.41 -0.17 -3.38
C VAL A 323 -1.71 1.08 -2.58
N GLU A 324 -2.54 0.98 -1.57
CA GLU A 324 -2.85 2.09 -0.69
C GLU A 324 -1.57 2.59 -0.01
N LEU A 325 -1.24 3.85 -0.26
CA LEU A 325 -0.12 4.55 0.34
C LEU A 325 -0.64 5.49 1.43
N PHE A 326 0.12 5.59 2.46
CA PHE A 326 -0.09 6.50 3.58
C PHE A 326 1.00 7.56 3.61
#